data_a60336bc9ebe3a4ff72888c920e02385
#
_entry.id   a60336bc9ebe3a4ff72888c920e02385
#
_cell.length_a   1.000
_cell.length_b   1.000
_cell.length_c   1.000
_cell.angle_alpha   90.00
_cell.angle_beta   90.00
_cell.angle_gamma   90.00
#
_symmetry.space_group_name_H-M   'P 1'
#
loop_
_entity.id
_entity.type
_entity.pdbx_description
1 polymer ?
#
loop_
_entity_poly.entity_id
_entity_poly.type
_entity_poly.pdbx_seq_one_letter_code
_entity_poly.pdbx_strand_id
1 'polypeptide(L)'
;MSTSDGLVQNRRTQIEANNRFQIDYCEHAISRTILPRKSRHLTRQLDEMMHVASISRADRVLEVGCGMGRFTLMLAERGVRVEGLDLSPGLLDRLRAHGGSQAGIPLHCADALEPPPALHDSYDVVLGFFVLHHLRDMNGAIEAMSRMLKPGGRLVLLDANGWNPLFYLQLLMMPGMTWQGDKGMAQMRPAVVFDAMRKAGLGRLALSRFGFLPAFVVDRPWGARLDLAMERLALPDVCHAFQVFSAQRPSAISRV
;
A
#
# COMPACT_ATOMS: atom_id res chain seq x y z
N MET A 1 -38.58 -4.69 3.53
CA MET A 1 -37.14 -4.51 3.28
C MET A 1 -36.64 -5.78 2.57
N SER A 2 -36.07 -5.60 1.38
CA SER A 2 -35.59 -6.71 0.56
C SER A 2 -34.37 -7.37 1.24
N THR A 3 -34.17 -8.67 1.03
CA THR A 3 -32.96 -9.40 1.51
C THR A 3 -31.66 -8.76 1.01
N SER A 4 -31.69 -8.09 -0.15
CA SER A 4 -30.59 -7.30 -0.69
C SER A 4 -30.24 -6.08 0.15
N ASP A 5 -31.25 -5.35 0.64
CA ASP A 5 -31.03 -4.15 1.46
C ASP A 5 -30.39 -4.50 2.81
N GLY A 6 -30.78 -5.62 3.39
CA GLY A 6 -30.18 -6.13 4.64
C GLY A 6 -28.72 -6.55 4.47
N LEU A 7 -28.36 -7.14 3.35
CA LEU A 7 -26.97 -7.52 3.05
C LEU A 7 -26.06 -6.30 2.83
N VAL A 8 -26.56 -5.29 2.09
CA VAL A 8 -25.82 -4.04 1.85
C VAL A 8 -25.59 -3.30 3.16
N GLN A 9 -26.63 -3.17 3.99
CA GLN A 9 -26.56 -2.50 5.29
C GLN A 9 -25.57 -3.22 6.23
N ASN A 10 -25.60 -4.55 6.27
CA ASN A 10 -24.66 -5.35 7.10
C ASN A 10 -23.19 -5.15 6.64
N ARG A 11 -22.95 -5.13 5.31
CA ARG A 11 -21.61 -4.87 4.75
C ARG A 11 -21.09 -3.48 5.14
N ARG A 12 -21.95 -2.44 5.02
CA ARG A 12 -21.58 -1.06 5.39
C ARG A 12 -21.22 -0.96 6.87
N THR A 13 -22.04 -1.53 7.75
CA THR A 13 -21.78 -1.56 9.21
C THR A 13 -20.45 -2.26 9.53
N GLN A 14 -20.12 -3.34 8.83
CA GLN A 14 -18.85 -4.05 9.02
C GLN A 14 -17.64 -3.23 8.55
N ILE A 15 -17.77 -2.48 7.45
CA ILE A 15 -16.72 -1.58 6.95
C ILE A 15 -16.50 -0.45 7.95
N GLU A 16 -17.56 0.21 8.41
CA GLU A 16 -17.49 1.30 9.40
C GLU A 16 -16.88 0.84 10.73
N ALA A 17 -17.21 -0.36 11.20
CA ALA A 17 -16.61 -0.94 12.41
C ALA A 17 -15.11 -1.23 12.21
N ASN A 18 -14.73 -1.76 11.04
CA ASN A 18 -13.32 -1.97 10.70
C ASN A 18 -12.55 -0.64 10.63
N ASN A 19 -13.13 0.37 10.00
CA ASN A 19 -12.50 1.69 9.87
C ASN A 19 -12.26 2.33 11.25
N ARG A 20 -13.24 2.28 12.15
CA ARG A 20 -13.06 2.75 13.54
C ARG A 20 -11.96 1.98 14.27
N PHE A 21 -11.92 0.67 14.11
CA PHE A 21 -10.86 -0.16 14.68
C PHE A 21 -9.49 0.22 14.13
N GLN A 22 -9.37 0.41 12.80
CA GLN A 22 -8.10 0.78 12.16
C GLN A 22 -7.62 2.16 12.62
N ILE A 23 -8.51 3.15 12.71
CA ILE A 23 -8.17 4.49 13.22
C ILE A 23 -7.63 4.36 14.66
N ASP A 24 -8.38 3.73 15.57
CA ASP A 24 -7.96 3.57 16.96
C ASP A 24 -6.65 2.79 17.09
N TYR A 25 -6.52 1.68 16.39
CA TYR A 25 -5.30 0.87 16.33
C TYR A 25 -4.11 1.67 15.84
N CYS A 26 -4.27 2.37 14.71
CA CYS A 26 -3.20 3.15 14.12
C CYS A 26 -2.84 4.40 14.92
N GLU A 27 -3.77 5.08 15.56
CA GLU A 27 -3.49 6.28 16.33
C GLU A 27 -2.91 6.00 17.73
N HIS A 28 -3.26 4.90 18.37
CA HIS A 28 -2.91 4.60 19.77
C HIS A 28 -1.92 3.43 19.91
N ALA A 29 -2.09 2.35 19.14
CA ALA A 29 -1.21 1.18 19.21
C ALA A 29 0.00 1.30 18.28
N ILE A 30 0.15 2.43 17.57
CA ILE A 30 1.21 2.59 16.61
C ILE A 30 2.56 2.36 17.23
N SER A 31 3.06 1.26 16.85
CA SER A 31 4.41 0.88 17.12
C SER A 31 5.39 1.77 16.33
N ARG A 32 6.64 1.72 16.78
CA ARG A 32 7.79 2.31 16.07
C ARG A 32 7.87 1.88 14.60
N THR A 33 7.07 0.90 14.17
CA THR A 33 7.09 0.35 12.81
C THR A 33 6.55 1.27 11.75
N ILE A 34 5.66 2.23 12.08
CA ILE A 34 5.08 3.15 11.09
C ILE A 34 5.63 4.58 11.17
N LEU A 35 6.54 4.86 12.11
CA LEU A 35 7.21 6.16 12.20
C LEU A 35 8.03 6.45 10.94
N PRO A 36 8.00 7.68 10.41
CA PRO A 36 8.95 8.12 9.40
C PRO A 36 10.38 7.97 9.92
N ARG A 37 11.21 7.24 9.20
CA ARG A 37 12.62 7.07 9.53
C ARG A 37 13.42 6.74 8.27
N LYS A 38 14.70 7.10 8.26
CA LYS A 38 15.60 6.68 7.19
C LYS A 38 16.19 5.31 7.55
N SER A 39 16.00 4.33 6.68
CA SER A 39 16.60 2.99 6.82
C SER A 39 16.84 2.40 5.44
N ARG A 40 17.87 1.53 5.32
CA ARG A 40 18.17 0.83 4.08
C ARG A 40 17.01 -0.07 3.65
N HIS A 41 16.36 -0.67 4.62
CA HIS A 41 15.21 -1.53 4.41
C HIS A 41 14.04 -0.77 3.77
N LEU A 42 13.67 0.41 4.30
CA LEU A 42 12.62 1.25 3.73
C LEU A 42 13.02 1.84 2.37
N THR A 43 14.29 2.24 2.23
CA THR A 43 14.83 2.70 0.95
C THR A 43 14.68 1.64 -0.13
N ARG A 44 15.02 0.37 0.18
CA ARG A 44 14.86 -0.76 -0.74
C ARG A 44 13.41 -0.97 -1.17
N GLN A 45 12.47 -0.91 -0.22
CA GLN A 45 11.03 -1.02 -0.53
C GLN A 45 10.56 0.10 -1.46
N LEU A 46 10.98 1.33 -1.16
CA LEU A 46 10.63 2.47 -2.01
C LEU A 46 11.25 2.36 -3.41
N ASP A 47 12.53 1.97 -3.51
CA ASP A 47 13.23 1.81 -4.79
C ASP A 47 12.52 0.79 -5.68
N GLU A 48 12.13 -0.36 -5.12
CA GLU A 48 11.38 -1.38 -5.85
C GLU A 48 10.03 -0.87 -6.32
N MET A 49 9.28 -0.19 -5.45
CA MET A 49 7.98 0.40 -5.82
C MET A 49 8.13 1.44 -6.92
N MET A 50 9.12 2.33 -6.84
CA MET A 50 9.38 3.34 -7.87
C MET A 50 9.79 2.70 -9.19
N HIS A 51 10.59 1.63 -9.15
CA HIS A 51 11.02 0.87 -10.32
C HIS A 51 9.82 0.19 -11.00
N VAL A 52 9.04 -0.61 -10.25
CA VAL A 52 7.85 -1.32 -10.78
C VAL A 52 6.82 -0.34 -11.31
N ALA A 53 6.58 0.76 -10.59
CA ALA A 53 5.67 1.81 -11.03
C ALA A 53 6.25 2.67 -12.17
N SER A 54 7.53 2.56 -12.49
CA SER A 54 8.23 3.41 -13.47
C SER A 54 7.95 4.90 -13.24
N ILE A 55 8.05 5.35 -11.99
CA ILE A 55 7.72 6.72 -11.59
C ILE A 55 8.69 7.71 -12.22
N SER A 56 8.15 8.73 -12.87
CA SER A 56 8.88 9.88 -13.37
C SER A 56 8.57 11.16 -12.56
N ARG A 57 9.39 12.19 -12.71
CA ARG A 57 9.15 13.49 -12.08
C ARG A 57 7.89 14.21 -12.62
N ALA A 58 7.42 13.83 -13.79
CA ALA A 58 6.22 14.39 -14.41
C ALA A 58 4.94 13.77 -13.86
N ASP A 59 5.03 12.57 -13.26
CA ASP A 59 3.87 11.86 -12.77
C ASP A 59 3.27 12.56 -11.55
N ARG A 60 1.94 12.64 -11.50
CA ARG A 60 1.17 12.96 -10.30
C ARG A 60 0.86 11.67 -9.58
N VAL A 61 1.36 11.51 -8.38
CA VAL A 61 1.33 10.27 -7.62
C VAL A 61 0.41 10.44 -6.41
N LEU A 62 -0.44 9.46 -6.13
CA LEU A 62 -1.21 9.35 -4.89
C LEU A 62 -0.72 8.15 -4.09
N GLU A 63 -0.37 8.34 -2.83
CA GLU A 63 -0.20 7.27 -1.87
C GLU A 63 -1.49 7.07 -1.07
N VAL A 64 -2.09 5.89 -1.18
CA VAL A 64 -3.28 5.48 -0.41
C VAL A 64 -2.82 4.75 0.85
N GLY A 65 -3.36 5.15 2.01
CA GLY A 65 -2.90 4.68 3.31
C GLY A 65 -1.55 5.29 3.70
N CYS A 66 -1.38 6.59 3.44
CA CYS A 66 -0.09 7.27 3.65
C CYS A 66 0.33 7.38 5.14
N GLY A 67 -0.61 7.20 6.08
CA GLY A 67 -0.37 7.25 7.51
C GLY A 67 0.36 8.50 7.96
N MET A 68 1.45 8.34 8.71
CA MET A 68 2.32 9.44 9.15
C MET A 68 3.37 9.84 8.11
N GLY A 69 3.26 9.40 6.85
CA GLY A 69 4.10 9.84 5.75
C GLY A 69 5.42 9.10 5.59
N ARG A 70 5.53 7.85 6.07
CA ARG A 70 6.78 7.08 5.97
C ARG A 70 7.33 7.05 4.55
N PHE A 71 6.52 6.73 3.55
CA PHE A 71 6.93 6.68 2.15
C PHE A 71 6.60 7.97 1.40
N THR A 72 5.51 8.65 1.76
CA THR A 72 5.14 9.96 1.19
C THR A 72 6.28 10.96 1.28
N LEU A 73 6.87 11.10 2.49
CA LEU A 73 7.99 12.03 2.70
C LEU A 73 9.24 11.60 1.92
N MET A 74 9.52 10.30 1.86
CA MET A 74 10.65 9.78 1.06
C MET A 74 10.45 9.98 -0.44
N LEU A 75 9.23 9.85 -0.96
CA LEU A 75 8.87 10.15 -2.35
C LEU A 75 9.07 11.64 -2.64
N ALA A 76 8.58 12.50 -1.77
CA ALA A 76 8.73 13.95 -1.91
C ALA A 76 10.20 14.39 -1.85
N GLU A 77 11.02 13.83 -0.95
CA GLU A 77 12.47 14.05 -0.88
C GLU A 77 13.18 13.69 -2.20
N ARG A 78 12.63 12.74 -2.99
CA ARG A 78 13.14 12.35 -4.32
C ARG A 78 12.60 13.22 -5.46
N GLY A 79 11.81 14.23 -5.13
CA GLY A 79 11.23 15.18 -6.09
C GLY A 79 10.01 14.63 -6.84
N VAL A 80 9.34 13.60 -6.30
CA VAL A 80 8.08 13.09 -6.83
C VAL A 80 6.94 14.02 -6.41
N ARG A 81 6.02 14.33 -7.34
CA ARG A 81 4.79 15.08 -7.06
C ARG A 81 3.78 14.15 -6.40
N VAL A 82 3.94 13.91 -5.10
CA VAL A 82 3.12 12.99 -4.32
C VAL A 82 2.07 13.72 -3.51
N GLU A 83 0.89 13.12 -3.43
CA GLU A 83 -0.20 13.46 -2.52
C GLU A 83 -0.50 12.24 -1.64
N GLY A 84 -1.02 12.47 -0.44
CA GLY A 84 -1.38 11.40 0.50
C GLY A 84 -2.88 11.32 0.73
N LEU A 85 -3.41 10.09 0.82
CA LEU A 85 -4.76 9.82 1.27
C LEU A 85 -4.72 8.85 2.45
N ASP A 86 -5.37 9.19 3.54
CA ASP A 86 -5.52 8.31 4.71
C ASP A 86 -6.86 8.53 5.39
N LEU A 87 -7.35 7.49 6.06
CA LEU A 87 -8.61 7.51 6.80
C LEU A 87 -8.49 8.26 8.14
N SER A 88 -7.29 8.25 8.75
CA SER A 88 -7.04 8.79 10.08
C SER A 88 -6.60 10.27 10.03
N PRO A 89 -7.42 11.20 10.55
CA PRO A 89 -7.01 12.60 10.66
C PRO A 89 -5.79 12.78 11.57
N GLY A 90 -5.70 12.00 12.66
CA GLY A 90 -4.58 12.09 13.61
C GLY A 90 -3.26 11.65 12.99
N LEU A 91 -3.25 10.68 12.05
CA LEU A 91 -2.05 10.31 11.31
C LEU A 91 -1.63 11.40 10.33
N LEU A 92 -2.59 11.99 9.62
CA LEU A 92 -2.32 13.08 8.69
C LEU A 92 -1.75 14.32 9.40
N ASP A 93 -2.23 14.63 10.62
CA ASP A 93 -1.68 15.71 11.43
C ASP A 93 -0.23 15.42 11.84
N ARG A 94 0.08 14.18 12.20
CA ARG A 94 1.46 13.75 12.46
C ARG A 94 2.33 13.82 11.21
N LEU A 95 1.79 13.47 10.03
CA LEU A 95 2.50 13.63 8.75
C LEU A 95 2.86 15.10 8.53
N ARG A 96 1.91 16.03 8.70
CA ARG A 96 2.18 17.48 8.61
C ARG A 96 3.27 17.94 9.57
N ALA A 97 3.22 17.44 10.81
CA ALA A 97 4.22 17.75 11.83
C ALA A 97 5.61 17.20 11.49
N HIS A 98 5.71 16.00 10.90
CA HIS A 98 6.98 15.40 10.47
C HIS A 98 7.50 15.97 9.15
N GLY A 99 6.62 16.59 8.34
CA GLY A 99 6.91 17.00 6.97
C GLY A 99 8.03 18.05 6.86
N GLY A 100 8.23 18.89 7.86
CA GLY A 100 9.27 19.93 7.81
C GLY A 100 9.18 20.73 6.52
N SER A 101 10.23 20.69 5.67
CA SER A 101 10.24 21.33 4.36
C SER A 101 9.24 20.73 3.35
N GLN A 102 8.70 19.56 3.63
CA GLN A 102 7.68 18.85 2.83
C GLN A 102 6.25 19.04 3.37
N ALA A 103 6.03 19.98 4.31
CA ALA A 103 4.72 20.21 4.93
C ALA A 103 3.62 20.64 3.94
N GLY A 104 4.00 21.11 2.73
CA GLY A 104 3.09 21.50 1.65
C GLY A 104 2.52 20.34 0.81
N ILE A 105 2.79 19.07 1.15
CA ILE A 105 2.22 17.92 0.45
C ILE A 105 0.70 17.93 0.61
N PRO A 106 -0.09 17.87 -0.50
CA PRO A 106 -1.54 17.76 -0.41
C PRO A 106 -1.95 16.46 0.28
N LEU A 107 -2.83 16.56 1.29
CA LEU A 107 -3.31 15.43 2.08
C LEU A 107 -4.83 15.39 2.07
N HIS A 108 -5.38 14.20 1.81
CA HIS A 108 -6.80 13.93 1.73
C HIS A 108 -7.22 13.00 2.89
N CYS A 109 -8.08 13.49 3.77
CA CYS A 109 -8.67 12.67 4.83
C CYS A 109 -9.94 12.02 4.28
N ALA A 110 -9.85 10.75 3.87
CA ALA A 110 -10.97 10.04 3.26
C ALA A 110 -10.79 8.52 3.36
N ASP A 111 -11.93 7.80 3.27
CA ASP A 111 -11.93 6.34 3.10
C ASP A 111 -11.43 5.98 1.69
N ALA A 112 -10.48 5.06 1.60
CA ALA A 112 -9.98 4.54 0.34
C ALA A 112 -11.06 3.82 -0.50
N LEU A 113 -12.14 3.36 0.13
CA LEU A 113 -13.30 2.76 -0.53
C LEU A 113 -14.23 3.80 -1.17
N GLU A 114 -14.28 5.01 -0.59
CA GLU A 114 -15.15 6.10 -1.03
C GLU A 114 -14.34 7.41 -1.24
N PRO A 115 -13.36 7.43 -2.15
CA PRO A 115 -12.53 8.62 -2.38
C PRO A 115 -13.36 9.76 -2.92
N PRO A 116 -13.05 11.02 -2.55
CA PRO A 116 -13.72 12.20 -3.07
C PRO A 116 -13.72 12.22 -4.60
N PRO A 117 -14.83 12.60 -5.27
CA PRO A 117 -14.92 12.66 -6.74
C PRO A 117 -13.84 13.53 -7.39
N ALA A 118 -13.34 14.55 -6.70
CA ALA A 118 -12.25 15.41 -7.17
C ALA A 118 -10.92 14.66 -7.39
N LEU A 119 -10.76 13.48 -6.84
CA LEU A 119 -9.56 12.64 -7.03
C LEU A 119 -9.71 11.68 -8.22
N HIS A 120 -10.91 11.52 -8.78
CA HIS A 120 -11.11 10.62 -9.91
C HIS A 120 -10.35 11.10 -11.15
N ASP A 121 -9.85 10.17 -11.95
CA ASP A 121 -9.11 10.41 -13.20
C ASP A 121 -7.95 11.42 -13.08
N SER A 122 -7.33 11.49 -11.87
CA SER A 122 -6.42 12.57 -11.53
C SER A 122 -4.95 12.17 -11.45
N TYR A 123 -4.66 10.86 -11.29
CA TYR A 123 -3.30 10.41 -10.99
C TYR A 123 -2.72 9.53 -12.09
N ASP A 124 -1.43 9.73 -12.38
CA ASP A 124 -0.66 8.89 -13.30
C ASP A 124 -0.26 7.58 -12.60
N VAL A 125 -0.06 7.64 -11.28
CA VAL A 125 0.27 6.48 -10.43
C VAL A 125 -0.50 6.56 -9.12
N VAL A 126 -1.10 5.44 -8.72
CA VAL A 126 -1.64 5.23 -7.37
C VAL A 126 -0.79 4.15 -6.70
N LEU A 127 -0.26 4.46 -5.51
CA LEU A 127 0.57 3.58 -4.70
C LEU A 127 -0.15 3.17 -3.43
N GLY A 128 0.15 1.97 -2.95
CA GLY A 128 -0.21 1.54 -1.59
C GLY A 128 0.93 0.74 -0.98
N PHE A 129 1.37 1.15 0.21
CA PHE A 129 2.40 0.46 0.98
C PHE A 129 1.78 -0.17 2.22
N PHE A 130 1.70 -1.50 2.26
CA PHE A 130 1.16 -2.23 3.41
C PHE A 130 -0.25 -1.79 3.82
N VAL A 131 -1.09 -1.43 2.85
CA VAL A 131 -2.45 -0.92 3.11
C VAL A 131 -3.52 -1.93 2.76
N LEU A 132 -3.29 -2.75 1.73
CA LEU A 132 -4.35 -3.57 1.15
C LEU A 132 -4.89 -4.63 2.14
N HIS A 133 -4.02 -5.21 2.97
CA HIS A 133 -4.41 -6.20 3.96
C HIS A 133 -5.23 -5.63 5.14
N HIS A 134 -5.24 -4.29 5.33
CA HIS A 134 -6.10 -3.62 6.30
C HIS A 134 -7.50 -3.34 5.79
N LEU A 135 -7.70 -3.36 4.46
CA LEU A 135 -8.99 -3.03 3.85
C LEU A 135 -9.95 -4.24 3.90
N ARG A 136 -11.12 -4.04 4.50
CA ARG A 136 -12.10 -5.11 4.66
C ARG A 136 -12.69 -5.59 3.34
N ASP A 137 -12.80 -4.69 2.38
CA ASP A 137 -13.34 -4.94 1.04
C ASP A 137 -12.26 -4.67 -0.01
N MET A 138 -11.47 -5.68 -0.31
CA MET A 138 -10.40 -5.59 -1.30
C MET A 138 -10.91 -5.23 -2.70
N ASN A 139 -12.03 -5.82 -3.13
CA ASN A 139 -12.59 -5.55 -4.46
C ASN A 139 -13.00 -4.07 -4.57
N GLY A 140 -13.78 -3.57 -3.60
CA GLY A 140 -14.21 -2.18 -3.56
C GLY A 140 -13.03 -1.20 -3.48
N ALA A 141 -11.99 -1.53 -2.69
CA ALA A 141 -10.81 -0.71 -2.56
C ALA A 141 -10.01 -0.61 -3.87
N ILE A 142 -9.74 -1.75 -4.53
CA ILE A 142 -9.02 -1.76 -5.81
C ILE A 142 -9.83 -1.05 -6.90
N GLU A 143 -11.16 -1.22 -6.92
CA GLU A 143 -12.05 -0.49 -7.82
C GLU A 143 -11.98 1.02 -7.57
N ALA A 144 -12.04 1.46 -6.31
CA ALA A 144 -11.93 2.86 -5.94
C ALA A 144 -10.57 3.45 -6.34
N MET A 145 -9.46 2.72 -6.08
CA MET A 145 -8.13 3.11 -6.53
C MET A 145 -8.02 3.20 -8.05
N SER A 146 -8.68 2.27 -8.78
CA SER A 146 -8.74 2.31 -10.25
C SER A 146 -9.44 3.56 -10.77
N ARG A 147 -10.50 4.03 -10.10
CA ARG A 147 -11.21 5.26 -10.48
C ARG A 147 -10.36 6.52 -10.32
N MET A 148 -9.41 6.53 -9.38
CA MET A 148 -8.51 7.67 -9.18
C MET A 148 -7.41 7.78 -10.25
N LEU A 149 -7.11 6.69 -10.97
CA LEU A 149 -6.13 6.68 -12.05
C LEU A 149 -6.67 7.38 -13.29
N LYS A 150 -5.83 8.11 -13.99
CA LYS A 150 -6.06 8.50 -15.38
C LYS A 150 -6.15 7.28 -16.28
N PRO A 151 -6.79 7.38 -17.48
CA PRO A 151 -6.61 6.37 -18.52
C PRO A 151 -5.11 6.16 -18.82
N GLY A 152 -4.66 4.89 -18.81
CA GLY A 152 -3.23 4.55 -18.93
C GLY A 152 -2.43 4.61 -17.62
N GLY A 153 -3.02 5.09 -16.52
CA GLY A 153 -2.38 5.17 -15.20
C GLY A 153 -2.10 3.80 -14.58
N ARG A 154 -1.22 3.76 -13.60
CA ARG A 154 -0.69 2.54 -12.99
C ARG A 154 -1.05 2.44 -11.51
N LEU A 155 -1.60 1.29 -11.10
CA LEU A 155 -1.79 0.92 -9.71
C LEU A 155 -0.64 0.01 -9.27
N VAL A 156 0.06 0.36 -8.20
CA VAL A 156 1.17 -0.46 -7.67
C VAL A 156 1.02 -0.59 -6.16
N LEU A 157 0.94 -1.82 -5.68
CA LEU A 157 0.67 -2.16 -4.29
C LEU A 157 1.76 -3.07 -3.74
N LEU A 158 2.43 -2.63 -2.67
CA LEU A 158 3.41 -3.41 -1.92
C LEU A 158 2.75 -3.99 -0.68
N ASP A 159 2.91 -5.28 -0.49
CA ASP A 159 2.51 -5.94 0.75
C ASP A 159 3.51 -7.03 1.14
N ALA A 160 3.43 -7.50 2.39
CA ALA A 160 4.23 -8.64 2.81
C ALA A 160 3.77 -9.90 2.05
N ASN A 161 4.69 -10.84 1.85
CA ASN A 161 4.36 -12.10 1.23
C ASN A 161 3.67 -13.03 2.23
N GLY A 162 2.36 -13.13 2.13
CA GLY A 162 1.53 -13.96 3.03
C GLY A 162 1.85 -15.47 3.00
N TRP A 163 2.67 -15.93 2.06
CA TRP A 163 3.17 -17.30 2.01
C TRP A 163 4.48 -17.50 2.79
N ASN A 164 5.18 -16.41 3.15
CA ASN A 164 6.45 -16.49 3.85
C ASN A 164 6.23 -16.89 5.33
N PRO A 165 6.70 -18.07 5.78
CA PRO A 165 6.51 -18.51 7.15
C PRO A 165 7.22 -17.60 8.17
N LEU A 166 8.29 -16.90 7.77
CA LEU A 166 9.00 -15.93 8.63
C LEU A 166 8.14 -14.73 8.97
N PHE A 167 7.18 -14.36 8.11
CA PHE A 167 6.20 -13.32 8.45
C PHE A 167 5.38 -13.70 9.68
N TYR A 168 4.89 -14.94 9.75
CA TYR A 168 4.09 -15.40 10.89
C TYR A 168 4.94 -15.55 12.16
N LEU A 169 6.20 -15.94 12.02
CA LEU A 169 7.14 -15.94 13.14
C LEU A 169 7.39 -14.50 13.65
N GLN A 170 7.54 -13.55 12.74
CA GLN A 170 7.69 -12.14 13.07
C GLN A 170 6.45 -11.58 13.77
N LEU A 171 5.24 -11.95 13.33
CA LEU A 171 3.97 -11.57 13.98
C LEU A 171 3.92 -12.01 15.45
N LEU A 172 4.49 -13.18 15.77
CA LEU A 172 4.55 -13.68 17.16
C LEU A 172 5.62 -12.98 18.00
N MET A 173 6.67 -12.45 17.39
CA MET A 173 7.86 -11.91 18.09
C MET A 173 7.86 -10.38 18.20
N MET A 174 7.13 -9.66 17.33
CA MET A 174 7.19 -8.20 17.30
C MET A 174 6.07 -7.56 18.14
N PRO A 175 6.41 -6.75 19.15
CA PRO A 175 5.44 -5.97 19.90
C PRO A 175 4.66 -5.01 18.98
N GLY A 176 3.33 -5.02 19.08
CA GLY A 176 2.46 -4.14 18.32
C GLY A 176 1.86 -4.76 17.05
N MET A 177 2.40 -5.86 16.54
CA MET A 177 1.72 -6.67 15.53
C MET A 177 0.69 -7.58 16.19
N THR A 178 -0.52 -7.62 15.67
CA THR A 178 -1.59 -8.47 16.21
C THR A 178 -2.25 -9.26 15.09
N TRP A 179 -2.64 -10.49 15.39
CA TRP A 179 -3.41 -11.31 14.45
C TRP A 179 -4.68 -10.60 13.94
N GLN A 180 -5.32 -9.82 14.80
CA GLN A 180 -6.53 -9.09 14.45
C GLN A 180 -6.26 -7.91 13.50
N GLY A 181 -5.14 -7.21 13.67
CA GLY A 181 -4.70 -6.12 12.79
C GLY A 181 -4.26 -6.65 11.42
N ASP A 182 -3.57 -7.79 11.40
CA ASP A 182 -2.88 -8.32 10.22
C ASP A 182 -3.61 -9.54 9.57
N LYS A 183 -4.82 -9.88 10.02
CA LYS A 183 -5.59 -11.03 9.49
C LYS A 183 -5.85 -10.99 7.99
N GLY A 184 -5.85 -9.80 7.39
CA GLY A 184 -5.98 -9.60 5.95
C GLY A 184 -4.82 -10.19 5.13
N MET A 185 -3.67 -10.45 5.77
CA MET A 185 -2.50 -11.06 5.11
C MET A 185 -2.80 -12.41 4.46
N ALA A 186 -3.71 -13.20 5.02
CA ALA A 186 -4.13 -14.47 4.41
C ALA A 186 -4.82 -14.29 3.04
N GLN A 187 -5.33 -13.09 2.74
CA GLN A 187 -5.96 -12.73 1.46
C GLN A 187 -4.95 -12.17 0.45
N MET A 188 -3.71 -11.86 0.86
CA MET A 188 -2.65 -11.33 -0.02
C MET A 188 -2.07 -12.43 -0.93
N ARG A 189 -2.94 -13.24 -1.49
CA ARG A 189 -2.59 -14.27 -2.49
C ARG A 189 -2.68 -13.68 -3.89
N PRO A 190 -1.69 -13.92 -4.77
CA PRO A 190 -1.69 -13.33 -6.12
C PRO A 190 -2.97 -13.57 -6.90
N ALA A 191 -3.55 -14.77 -6.81
CA ALA A 191 -4.81 -15.09 -7.49
C ALA A 191 -5.98 -14.20 -7.02
N VAL A 192 -6.06 -13.90 -5.72
CA VAL A 192 -7.13 -13.08 -5.13
C VAL A 192 -6.95 -11.62 -5.52
N VAL A 193 -5.74 -11.07 -5.38
CA VAL A 193 -5.44 -9.67 -5.73
C VAL A 193 -5.62 -9.44 -7.22
N PHE A 194 -5.12 -10.33 -8.07
CA PHE A 194 -5.29 -10.21 -9.52
C PHE A 194 -6.73 -10.37 -9.98
N ASP A 195 -7.54 -11.20 -9.31
CA ASP A 195 -8.97 -11.29 -9.59
C ASP A 195 -9.68 -9.95 -9.29
N ALA A 196 -9.37 -9.35 -8.15
CA ALA A 196 -9.89 -8.03 -7.79
C ALA A 196 -9.45 -6.94 -8.77
N MET A 197 -8.19 -6.96 -9.22
CA MET A 197 -7.68 -6.02 -10.23
C MET A 197 -8.41 -6.18 -11.58
N ARG A 198 -8.65 -7.44 -12.02
CA ARG A 198 -9.41 -7.69 -13.27
C ARG A 198 -10.85 -7.22 -13.15
N LYS A 199 -11.51 -7.48 -12.00
CA LYS A 199 -12.88 -7.00 -11.73
C LYS A 199 -12.97 -5.48 -11.75
N ALA A 200 -11.92 -4.78 -11.33
CA ALA A 200 -11.81 -3.32 -11.41
C ALA A 200 -11.47 -2.80 -12.82
N GLY A 201 -11.42 -3.67 -13.84
CA GLY A 201 -11.12 -3.30 -15.22
C GLY A 201 -9.65 -2.99 -15.49
N LEU A 202 -8.74 -3.38 -14.59
CA LEU A 202 -7.31 -3.18 -14.78
C LEU A 202 -6.70 -4.32 -15.62
N GLY A 203 -5.71 -3.97 -16.44
CA GLY A 203 -4.94 -4.90 -17.26
C GLY A 203 -3.46 -4.86 -16.97
N ARG A 204 -2.64 -5.53 -17.82
CA ARG A 204 -1.17 -5.61 -17.69
C ARG A 204 -0.71 -5.95 -16.28
N LEU A 205 -1.35 -6.99 -15.70
CA LEU A 205 -1.07 -7.43 -14.34
C LEU A 205 0.33 -8.04 -14.27
N ALA A 206 1.13 -7.62 -13.29
CA ALA A 206 2.43 -8.19 -13.01
C ALA A 206 2.66 -8.33 -11.50
N LEU A 207 3.54 -9.27 -11.14
CA LEU A 207 3.95 -9.55 -9.78
C LEU A 207 5.47 -9.54 -9.72
N SER A 208 6.03 -8.73 -8.84
CA SER A 208 7.43 -8.78 -8.43
C SER A 208 7.53 -9.25 -6.99
N ARG A 209 8.60 -9.94 -6.64
CA ARG A 209 8.91 -10.33 -5.25
C ARG A 209 10.35 -10.00 -4.95
N PHE A 210 10.61 -9.57 -3.72
CA PHE A 210 11.96 -9.19 -3.32
C PHE A 210 12.15 -9.30 -1.79
N GLY A 211 13.43 -9.19 -1.38
CA GLY A 211 13.81 -9.18 0.01
C GLY A 211 13.64 -10.53 0.69
N PHE A 212 14.54 -10.85 1.60
CA PHE A 212 14.56 -12.12 2.34
C PHE A 212 14.78 -11.88 3.81
N LEU A 213 15.60 -10.87 4.14
CA LEU A 213 16.11 -10.67 5.48
C LEU A 213 15.30 -9.61 6.25
N PRO A 214 15.17 -9.75 7.56
CA PRO A 214 14.45 -8.78 8.38
C PRO A 214 15.17 -7.43 8.43
N ALA A 215 14.41 -6.38 8.74
CA ALA A 215 14.87 -4.98 8.72
C ALA A 215 16.14 -4.75 9.52
N PHE A 216 16.27 -5.35 10.72
CA PHE A 216 17.46 -5.17 11.58
C PHE A 216 18.75 -5.74 10.98
N VAL A 217 18.65 -6.69 10.03
CA VAL A 217 19.77 -7.22 9.25
C VAL A 217 20.02 -6.32 8.05
N VAL A 218 19.00 -6.01 7.25
CA VAL A 218 19.11 -5.19 6.02
C VAL A 218 19.60 -3.78 6.32
N ASP A 219 19.28 -3.23 7.48
CA ASP A 219 19.79 -1.91 7.89
C ASP A 219 21.31 -1.89 8.15
N ARG A 220 21.97 -3.07 8.26
CA ARG A 220 23.42 -3.19 8.27
C ARG A 220 23.97 -3.22 6.83
N PRO A 221 25.11 -2.54 6.53
CA PRO A 221 25.67 -2.53 5.18
C PRO A 221 25.95 -3.92 4.59
N TRP A 222 26.44 -4.84 5.41
CA TRP A 222 26.68 -6.23 5.00
C TRP A 222 25.38 -7.01 4.78
N GLY A 223 24.36 -6.76 5.61
CA GLY A 223 23.05 -7.41 5.49
C GLY A 223 22.31 -6.99 4.22
N ALA A 224 22.36 -5.71 3.84
CA ALA A 224 21.81 -5.25 2.57
C ALA A 224 22.49 -5.91 1.37
N ARG A 225 23.83 -6.09 1.41
CA ARG A 225 24.56 -6.80 0.34
C ARG A 225 24.19 -8.27 0.28
N LEU A 226 24.03 -8.91 1.44
CA LEU A 226 23.60 -10.30 1.53
C LEU A 226 22.18 -10.49 0.96
N ASP A 227 21.24 -9.64 1.34
CA ASP A 227 19.87 -9.67 0.84
C ASP A 227 19.82 -9.59 -0.68
N LEU A 228 20.55 -8.64 -1.28
CA LEU A 228 20.70 -8.51 -2.73
C LEU A 228 21.41 -9.71 -3.38
N ALA A 229 22.37 -10.33 -2.70
CA ALA A 229 23.02 -11.53 -3.22
C ALA A 229 22.08 -12.74 -3.23
N MET A 230 21.19 -12.85 -2.24
CA MET A 230 20.18 -13.89 -2.18
C MET A 230 19.18 -13.79 -3.34
N GLU A 231 18.87 -12.59 -3.85
CA GLU A 231 17.99 -12.40 -5.01
C GLU A 231 18.56 -13.02 -6.31
N ARG A 232 19.90 -13.24 -6.37
CA ARG A 232 20.54 -13.93 -7.50
C ARG A 232 20.40 -15.45 -7.43
N LEU A 233 19.97 -15.96 -6.28
CA LEU A 233 19.69 -17.37 -6.10
C LEU A 233 18.25 -17.63 -6.54
N ALA A 234 18.02 -18.72 -7.27
CA ALA A 234 16.67 -19.13 -7.68
C ALA A 234 15.92 -19.74 -6.47
N LEU A 235 15.68 -18.93 -5.45
CA LEU A 235 14.97 -19.35 -4.26
C LEU A 235 13.45 -19.41 -4.54
N PRO A 236 12.71 -20.32 -3.88
CA PRO A 236 11.27 -20.41 -4.02
C PRO A 236 10.58 -19.10 -3.66
N ASP A 237 9.48 -18.80 -4.34
CA ASP A 237 8.64 -17.60 -4.13
C ASP A 237 8.27 -17.35 -2.67
N VAL A 238 8.02 -18.42 -1.92
CA VAL A 238 7.68 -18.39 -0.49
C VAL A 238 8.80 -17.81 0.40
N CYS A 239 10.04 -17.81 -0.06
CA CYS A 239 11.17 -17.26 0.69
C CYS A 239 11.25 -15.73 0.65
N HIS A 240 10.63 -15.08 -0.33
CA HIS A 240 10.65 -13.63 -0.42
C HIS A 240 9.78 -12.99 0.67
N ALA A 241 10.28 -11.89 1.24
CA ALA A 241 9.57 -11.17 2.31
C ALA A 241 8.41 -10.32 1.80
N PHE A 242 8.57 -9.77 0.59
CA PHE A 242 7.63 -8.81 0.00
C PHE A 242 7.16 -9.21 -1.38
N GLN A 243 5.97 -8.72 -1.73
CA GLN A 243 5.37 -8.84 -3.05
C GLN A 243 4.81 -7.49 -3.50
N VAL A 244 5.02 -7.17 -4.78
CA VAL A 244 4.53 -5.96 -5.42
C VAL A 244 3.59 -6.38 -6.53
N PHE A 245 2.35 -5.98 -6.40
CA PHE A 245 1.33 -6.13 -7.43
C PHE A 245 1.28 -4.87 -8.27
N SER A 246 1.32 -5.00 -9.58
CA SER A 246 1.14 -3.88 -10.49
C SER A 246 0.06 -4.18 -11.53
N ALA A 247 -0.66 -3.14 -11.90
CA ALA A 247 -1.70 -3.17 -12.91
C ALA A 247 -1.79 -1.83 -13.63
N GLN A 248 -2.37 -1.79 -14.81
CA GLN A 248 -2.58 -0.58 -15.58
C GLN A 248 -4.06 -0.40 -15.91
N ARG A 249 -4.58 0.81 -15.72
CA ARG A 249 -5.88 1.18 -16.24
C ARG A 249 -5.80 1.29 -17.77
N PRO A 250 -6.69 0.66 -18.54
CA PRO A 250 -6.67 0.78 -20.00
C PRO A 250 -6.67 2.24 -20.44
N SER A 251 -5.89 2.56 -21.45
CA SER A 251 -5.97 3.86 -22.12
C SER A 251 -7.34 3.98 -22.80
N ALA A 252 -7.90 5.17 -22.81
CA ALA A 252 -9.06 5.43 -23.66
C ALA A 252 -8.66 5.07 -25.11
N ILE A 253 -9.32 4.05 -25.69
CA ILE A 253 -9.12 3.74 -27.11
C ILE A 253 -9.59 4.97 -27.85
N SER A 254 -8.69 5.67 -28.52
CA SER A 254 -9.07 6.63 -29.55
C SER A 254 -9.90 5.84 -30.57
N ARG A 255 -11.23 5.97 -30.52
CA ARG A 255 -12.06 5.52 -31.63
C ARG A 255 -11.71 6.45 -32.79
N VAL A 256 -10.84 5.98 -33.65
CA VAL A 256 -10.63 6.55 -34.99
C VAL A 256 -11.78 6.13 -35.87
#